data_52334e209cb8bf9ee388cf45c96a43a1
#
_entry.id   52334e209cb8bf9ee388cf45c96a43a1
#
_cell.length_a   1.000
_cell.length_b   1.000
_cell.length_c   1.000
_cell.angle_alpha   90.00
_cell.angle_beta   90.00
_cell.angle_gamma   90.00
#
_symmetry.space_group_name_H-M   'P 1'
#
loop_
_entity.id
_entity.type
_entity.pdbx_description
1 polymer ?
#
loop_
_entity_poly.entity_id
_entity_poly.type
_entity_poly.pdbx_seq_one_letter_code
_entity_poly.pdbx_strand_id
1 'polypeptide(L)'
;MVALSRLACTGAVLSLAMGSGPRGAASPPARSRTYYVAADTVTWDYAPGAEVNLITGQSYDSVARFVVGNDSINIGHRYLKAIYREYTDSTFTTLKPRDAGWEHLGILGPLLRAVVGDTIRVVFRNNTPHPASMHPHGVFYAKSSEGALYADSTTGADHEDDAVPPGGTHVYVWPVPERAGPGPGDESSVMWMYHSHTNDERDVDAGLVGPIIVTARSAARPDGTPKDVDRELVVAFAEFDESQSWYLGENIRRYAPKEHIVNDPFGQDAGVPHPEGNFKETMNGYLYGHLPGLTMKVGQRVRWYLMATTGFEFHAPHWHGNSVLINRMRADVAGLLPMGMVTADMTPDNPGIWLFHCHVGPHLLMGMQALYHVAPR
;
A
#
# COMPACT_ATOMS: atom_id res chain seq x y z
N MET A 1 -90.36 -21.67 9.66
CA MET A 1 -89.83 -20.87 10.77
C MET A 1 -88.59 -21.64 11.29
N VAL A 2 -87.42 -21.16 10.93
CA VAL A 2 -86.14 -21.74 11.36
C VAL A 2 -85.42 -20.69 12.18
N ALA A 3 -85.10 -20.97 13.44
CA ALA A 3 -84.45 -20.13 14.40
C ALA A 3 -82.92 -20.06 14.13
N LEU A 4 -82.37 -18.93 13.93
CA LEU A 4 -80.90 -18.68 13.87
C LEU A 4 -80.32 -18.46 15.29
N SER A 5 -79.55 -19.36 15.82
CA SER A 5 -78.77 -19.19 17.02
C SER A 5 -77.44 -18.43 16.69
N ARG A 6 -77.19 -17.35 17.38
CA ARG A 6 -75.93 -16.59 17.29
C ARG A 6 -74.89 -17.21 18.22
N LEU A 7 -73.74 -17.63 17.63
CA LEU A 7 -72.54 -18.01 18.39
C LEU A 7 -71.68 -16.76 18.60
N ALA A 8 -71.41 -16.44 19.86
CA ALA A 8 -70.44 -15.38 20.22
C ALA A 8 -69.06 -15.98 20.32
N CYS A 9 -68.14 -15.54 19.44
CA CYS A 9 -66.70 -15.82 19.55
C CYS A 9 -66.00 -14.77 20.41
N THR A 10 -65.59 -15.17 21.61
CA THR A 10 -64.66 -14.38 22.44
C THR A 10 -63.22 -14.59 21.95
N GLY A 11 -62.66 -13.60 21.27
CA GLY A 11 -61.29 -13.59 20.84
C GLY A 11 -60.35 -13.22 22.01
N ALA A 12 -59.46 -14.12 22.40
CA ALA A 12 -58.36 -13.84 23.32
C ALA A 12 -57.23 -13.14 22.53
N VAL A 13 -56.95 -11.89 22.91
CA VAL A 13 -55.80 -11.14 22.38
C VAL A 13 -54.55 -11.61 23.12
N LEU A 14 -53.72 -12.41 22.43
CA LEU A 14 -52.42 -12.79 22.93
C LEU A 14 -51.42 -11.61 22.67
N SER A 15 -51.06 -10.90 23.72
CA SER A 15 -50.02 -9.84 23.66
C SER A 15 -48.65 -10.52 23.59
N LEU A 16 -48.04 -10.59 22.40
CA LEU A 16 -46.63 -10.95 22.28
C LEU A 16 -45.77 -9.80 22.82
N ALA A 17 -45.15 -10.04 23.98
CA ALA A 17 -44.04 -9.17 24.44
C ALA A 17 -42.86 -9.35 23.51
N MET A 18 -42.61 -8.39 22.66
CA MET A 18 -41.34 -8.31 21.90
C MET A 18 -40.18 -8.08 22.88
N GLY A 19 -39.44 -9.14 23.16
CA GLY A 19 -38.17 -9.04 23.88
C GLY A 19 -37.22 -8.13 23.12
N SER A 20 -36.77 -7.04 23.76
CA SER A 20 -35.68 -6.22 23.25
C SER A 20 -34.40 -7.06 23.21
N GLY A 21 -34.04 -7.55 22.03
CA GLY A 21 -32.73 -8.16 21.79
C GLY A 21 -31.60 -7.19 22.15
N PRO A 22 -30.39 -7.65 22.44
CA PRO A 22 -29.28 -6.80 22.80
C PRO A 22 -29.06 -5.76 21.69
N ARG A 23 -29.17 -4.48 22.06
CA ARG A 23 -28.82 -3.36 21.16
C ARG A 23 -27.35 -3.53 20.79
N GLY A 24 -27.10 -3.93 19.55
CA GLY A 24 -25.75 -3.91 19.00
C GLY A 24 -25.14 -2.52 19.24
N ALA A 25 -23.87 -2.49 19.63
CA ALA A 25 -23.16 -1.23 19.84
C ALA A 25 -23.33 -0.35 18.59
N ALA A 26 -23.77 0.88 18.78
CA ALA A 26 -24.00 1.82 17.69
C ALA A 26 -22.71 1.99 16.87
N SER A 27 -22.85 1.97 15.54
CA SER A 27 -21.72 2.21 14.64
C SER A 27 -21.14 3.62 14.92
N PRO A 28 -19.81 3.78 14.83
CA PRO A 28 -19.20 5.09 15.06
C PRO A 28 -19.75 6.14 14.08
N PRO A 29 -19.92 7.40 14.49
CA PRO A 29 -20.39 8.47 13.61
C PRO A 29 -19.36 8.71 12.49
N ALA A 30 -19.84 9.24 11.35
CA ALA A 30 -18.99 9.69 10.25
C ALA A 30 -18.03 10.80 10.71
N ARG A 31 -16.77 10.75 10.26
CA ARG A 31 -15.71 11.67 10.66
C ARG A 31 -14.96 12.20 9.45
N SER A 32 -14.41 13.40 9.58
CA SER A 32 -13.36 13.88 8.72
C SER A 32 -12.01 13.46 9.34
N ARG A 33 -11.20 12.71 8.58
CA ARG A 33 -9.87 12.27 8.98
C ARG A 33 -8.84 13.09 8.21
N THR A 34 -8.14 13.96 8.92
CA THR A 34 -7.15 14.84 8.31
C THR A 34 -5.75 14.27 8.44
N TYR A 35 -5.03 14.27 7.31
CA TYR A 35 -3.62 13.88 7.19
C TYR A 35 -2.84 15.04 6.61
N TYR A 36 -1.63 15.26 7.12
CA TYR A 36 -0.68 16.24 6.60
C TYR A 36 0.44 15.48 5.92
N VAL A 37 0.43 15.43 4.60
CA VAL A 37 1.34 14.58 3.81
C VAL A 37 2.19 15.46 2.93
N ALA A 38 3.51 15.26 2.95
CA ALA A 38 4.38 15.87 1.97
C ALA A 38 5.05 14.82 1.09
N ALA A 39 5.29 15.18 -0.18
CA ALA A 39 6.25 14.50 -1.03
C ALA A 39 7.63 15.04 -0.71
N ASP A 40 8.51 14.23 -0.16
CA ASP A 40 9.86 14.62 0.26
C ASP A 40 10.91 13.85 -0.52
N THR A 41 11.99 14.53 -0.89
CA THR A 41 13.18 13.88 -1.44
C THR A 41 14.00 13.25 -0.32
N VAL A 42 14.29 11.94 -0.45
CA VAL A 42 15.08 11.17 0.53
C VAL A 42 16.12 10.30 -0.17
N THR A 43 17.15 9.89 0.55
CA THR A 43 17.98 8.75 0.12
C THR A 43 17.34 7.47 0.65
N TRP A 44 16.99 6.57 -0.26
CA TRP A 44 16.48 5.24 0.07
C TRP A 44 17.56 4.19 -0.11
N ASP A 45 17.60 3.21 0.79
CA ASP A 45 18.50 2.07 0.73
C ASP A 45 17.66 0.79 0.61
N TYR A 46 17.70 0.16 -0.56
CA TYR A 46 16.96 -1.06 -0.87
C TYR A 46 17.46 -2.30 -0.13
N ALA A 47 18.72 -2.28 0.29
CA ALA A 47 19.38 -3.38 1.00
C ALA A 47 20.33 -2.83 2.06
N PRO A 48 19.81 -2.33 3.20
CA PRO A 48 20.61 -1.74 4.25
C PRO A 48 21.71 -2.69 4.76
N GLY A 49 22.96 -2.24 4.77
CA GLY A 49 24.08 -3.07 5.17
C GLY A 49 24.49 -4.14 4.13
N ALA A 50 24.35 -3.87 2.86
CA ALA A 50 24.41 -4.72 1.67
C ALA A 50 25.67 -5.62 1.49
N GLU A 51 26.09 -6.33 2.52
CA GLU A 51 27.16 -7.33 2.43
C GLU A 51 26.63 -8.76 2.41
N VAL A 52 25.40 -8.96 2.93
CA VAL A 52 24.80 -10.28 3.14
C VAL A 52 23.36 -10.30 2.62
N ASN A 53 23.04 -11.33 1.84
CA ASN A 53 21.68 -11.70 1.51
C ASN A 53 21.02 -12.32 2.76
N LEU A 54 20.04 -11.67 3.36
CA LEU A 54 19.42 -12.12 4.61
C LEU A 54 18.58 -13.40 4.43
N ILE A 55 18.21 -13.76 3.20
CA ILE A 55 17.51 -15.01 2.92
C ILE A 55 18.45 -16.21 3.01
N THR A 56 19.66 -16.09 2.49
CA THR A 56 20.63 -17.18 2.44
C THR A 56 21.64 -17.14 3.60
N GLY A 57 21.80 -16.00 4.25
CA GLY A 57 22.85 -15.75 5.24
C GLY A 57 24.26 -15.71 4.65
N GLN A 58 24.38 -15.61 3.33
CA GLN A 58 25.65 -15.63 2.59
C GLN A 58 25.89 -14.27 1.90
N SER A 59 27.13 -14.06 1.44
CA SER A 59 27.41 -12.94 0.54
C SER A 59 26.56 -13.05 -0.73
N TYR A 60 26.25 -11.92 -1.33
CA TYR A 60 25.49 -11.87 -2.58
C TYR A 60 26.20 -12.65 -3.69
N ASP A 61 25.45 -13.47 -4.41
CA ASP A 61 25.90 -14.14 -5.62
C ASP A 61 26.00 -13.17 -6.82
N SER A 62 26.29 -13.68 -8.01
CA SER A 62 26.47 -12.82 -9.19
C SER A 62 25.19 -12.09 -9.60
N VAL A 63 24.01 -12.73 -9.47
CA VAL A 63 22.72 -12.11 -9.81
C VAL A 63 22.37 -11.02 -8.80
N ALA A 64 22.46 -11.30 -7.51
CA ALA A 64 22.19 -10.33 -6.48
C ALA A 64 23.19 -9.15 -6.52
N ARG A 65 24.48 -9.39 -6.81
CA ARG A 65 25.45 -8.30 -7.01
C ARG A 65 25.12 -7.40 -8.17
N PHE A 66 24.53 -7.93 -9.24
CA PHE A 66 24.08 -7.14 -10.36
C PHE A 66 22.99 -6.15 -9.95
N VAL A 67 22.11 -6.54 -8.98
CA VAL A 67 21.02 -5.68 -8.48
C VAL A 67 21.48 -4.69 -7.39
N VAL A 68 22.33 -5.14 -6.45
CA VAL A 68 22.71 -4.33 -5.27
C VAL A 68 24.14 -3.80 -5.31
N GLY A 69 24.98 -4.31 -6.21
CA GLY A 69 26.39 -3.93 -6.32
C GLY A 69 26.58 -2.52 -6.87
N ASN A 70 27.63 -1.86 -6.40
CA ASN A 70 28.10 -0.59 -6.95
C ASN A 70 29.43 -0.84 -7.63
N ASP A 71 29.43 -0.85 -8.96
CA ASP A 71 30.61 -1.17 -9.79
C ASP A 71 30.60 -0.34 -11.09
N SER A 72 31.41 -0.71 -12.07
CA SER A 72 31.52 0.05 -13.33
C SER A 72 30.26 0.10 -14.17
N ILE A 73 29.27 -0.76 -13.89
CA ILE A 73 28.02 -0.85 -14.66
C ILE A 73 26.76 -0.68 -13.80
N ASN A 74 26.85 -0.73 -12.45
CA ASN A 74 25.71 -0.66 -11.56
C ASN A 74 25.83 0.51 -10.57
N ILE A 75 24.75 1.24 -10.39
CA ILE A 75 24.65 2.35 -9.41
C ILE A 75 24.65 1.81 -7.97
N GLY A 76 24.08 0.60 -7.76
CA GLY A 76 24.03 -0.06 -6.46
C GLY A 76 22.63 -0.13 -5.86
N HIS A 77 22.57 -0.07 -4.54
CA HIS A 77 21.33 -0.25 -3.77
C HIS A 77 20.80 1.05 -3.13
N ARG A 78 21.50 2.18 -3.29
CA ARG A 78 21.11 3.49 -2.75
C ARG A 78 20.72 4.43 -3.85
N TYR A 79 19.53 5.03 -3.68
CA TYR A 79 18.98 5.97 -4.66
C TYR A 79 18.32 7.16 -3.96
N LEU A 80 18.40 8.30 -4.59
CA LEU A 80 17.56 9.44 -4.27
C LEU A 80 16.16 9.14 -4.79
N LYS A 81 15.17 9.30 -3.92
CA LYS A 81 13.76 8.99 -4.19
C LYS A 81 12.88 10.16 -3.74
N ALA A 82 11.65 10.21 -4.24
CA ALA A 82 10.57 10.99 -3.64
C ALA A 82 9.60 10.05 -2.95
N ILE A 83 9.29 10.29 -1.68
CA ILE A 83 8.31 9.49 -0.95
C ILE A 83 7.31 10.37 -0.21
N TYR A 84 6.10 9.87 0.00
CA TYR A 84 5.14 10.54 0.86
C TYR A 84 5.49 10.33 2.34
N ARG A 85 5.47 11.40 3.12
CA ARG A 85 5.74 11.38 4.56
C ARG A 85 4.66 12.13 5.32
N GLU A 86 4.24 11.61 6.46
CA GLU A 86 3.23 12.27 7.31
C GLU A 86 3.88 13.23 8.29
N TYR A 87 3.25 14.38 8.47
CA TYR A 87 3.64 15.42 9.40
C TYR A 87 2.60 15.58 10.50
N THR A 88 2.97 16.20 11.62
CA THR A 88 2.07 16.42 12.75
C THR A 88 0.99 17.46 12.46
N ASP A 89 1.27 18.44 11.60
CA ASP A 89 0.39 19.55 11.27
C ASP A 89 0.72 20.23 9.92
N SER A 90 -0.03 21.23 9.55
CA SER A 90 0.09 21.98 8.29
C SER A 90 1.32 22.89 8.20
N THR A 91 2.16 22.97 9.22
CA THR A 91 3.43 23.70 9.13
C THR A 91 4.51 22.88 8.41
N PHE A 92 4.33 21.55 8.34
CA PHE A 92 5.28 20.59 7.77
C PHE A 92 6.68 20.71 8.33
N THR A 93 6.80 21.02 9.64
CA THR A 93 8.09 21.16 10.33
C THR A 93 8.49 19.91 11.11
N THR A 94 7.51 19.16 11.59
CA THR A 94 7.75 17.98 12.43
C THR A 94 7.14 16.74 11.78
N LEU A 95 7.99 15.78 11.43
CA LEU A 95 7.52 14.48 10.95
C LEU A 95 6.75 13.76 12.04
N LYS A 96 5.64 13.14 11.65
CA LYS A 96 4.92 12.22 12.51
C LYS A 96 5.66 10.88 12.55
N PRO A 97 6.11 10.41 13.73
CA PRO A 97 6.76 9.11 13.82
C PRO A 97 5.83 8.00 13.34
N ARG A 98 6.37 7.06 12.58
CA ARG A 98 5.65 5.83 12.21
C ARG A 98 5.62 4.90 13.43
N ASP A 99 4.44 4.40 13.79
CA ASP A 99 4.32 3.41 14.88
C ASP A 99 5.12 2.14 14.54
N ALA A 100 5.75 1.52 15.55
CA ALA A 100 6.56 0.31 15.38
C ALA A 100 5.79 -0.85 14.70
N GLY A 101 4.48 -0.93 14.90
CA GLY A 101 3.63 -1.89 14.20
C GLY A 101 3.56 -1.72 12.68
N TRP A 102 3.98 -0.55 12.16
CA TRP A 102 3.93 -0.20 10.74
C TRP A 102 5.31 0.04 10.12
N GLU A 103 6.40 -0.36 10.76
CA GLU A 103 7.76 -0.24 10.22
C GLU A 103 7.91 -0.96 8.87
N HIS A 104 7.16 -2.05 8.68
CA HIS A 104 7.14 -2.82 7.44
C HIS A 104 6.60 -2.05 6.23
N LEU A 105 5.96 -0.90 6.40
CA LEU A 105 5.56 -0.06 5.25
C LEU A 105 6.77 0.41 4.42
N GLY A 106 7.98 0.44 4.98
CA GLY A 106 9.20 0.76 4.24
C GLY A 106 9.10 2.07 3.47
N ILE A 107 9.27 2.01 2.15
CA ILE A 107 9.22 3.16 1.24
C ILE A 107 7.79 3.73 1.06
N LEU A 108 6.77 2.94 1.35
CA LEU A 108 5.38 3.36 1.16
C LEU A 108 5.07 4.60 2.00
N GLY A 109 4.26 5.46 1.46
CA GLY A 109 3.66 6.59 2.15
C GLY A 109 2.86 6.18 3.39
N PRO A 110 2.38 7.15 4.19
CA PRO A 110 1.57 6.87 5.37
C PRO A 110 0.30 6.09 5.02
N LEU A 111 -0.08 5.17 5.92
CA LEU A 111 -1.36 4.51 5.83
C LEU A 111 -2.50 5.52 6.08
N LEU A 112 -3.30 5.78 5.05
CA LEU A 112 -4.54 6.54 5.18
C LEU A 112 -5.66 5.57 5.55
N ARG A 113 -6.29 5.77 6.70
CA ARG A 113 -7.34 4.90 7.21
C ARG A 113 -8.68 5.62 7.23
N ALA A 114 -9.74 4.94 6.79
CA ALA A 114 -11.10 5.44 6.88
C ALA A 114 -12.10 4.33 7.22
N VAL A 115 -13.26 4.75 7.63
CA VAL A 115 -14.45 3.91 7.80
C VAL A 115 -15.49 4.36 6.77
N VAL A 116 -16.23 3.44 6.20
CA VAL A 116 -17.33 3.76 5.28
C VAL A 116 -18.18 4.90 5.86
N GLY A 117 -18.42 5.94 5.05
CA GLY A 117 -19.11 7.18 5.43
C GLY A 117 -18.20 8.27 6.02
N ASP A 118 -16.91 8.01 6.25
CA ASP A 118 -15.95 9.06 6.60
C ASP A 118 -15.57 9.91 5.36
N THR A 119 -14.82 10.97 5.62
CA THR A 119 -14.12 11.74 4.57
C THR A 119 -12.63 11.75 4.91
N ILE A 120 -11.78 11.36 3.97
CA ILE A 120 -10.34 11.56 4.06
C ILE A 120 -10.04 12.97 3.56
N ARG A 121 -9.31 13.75 4.34
CA ARG A 121 -8.83 15.07 3.98
C ARG A 121 -7.31 15.06 4.04
N VAL A 122 -6.65 15.27 2.90
CA VAL A 122 -5.20 15.34 2.84
C VAL A 122 -4.77 16.77 2.57
N VAL A 123 -4.05 17.36 3.51
CA VAL A 123 -3.32 18.60 3.27
C VAL A 123 -1.97 18.20 2.72
N PHE A 124 -1.80 18.38 1.41
CA PHE A 124 -0.61 17.95 0.68
C PHE A 124 0.37 19.11 0.49
N ARG A 125 1.66 18.81 0.59
CA ARG A 125 2.76 19.71 0.24
C ARG A 125 3.77 19.00 -0.64
N ASN A 126 4.17 19.65 -1.73
CA ASN A 126 5.23 19.14 -2.58
C ASN A 126 6.58 19.79 -2.21
N ASN A 127 7.45 19.04 -1.54
CA ASN A 127 8.82 19.45 -1.22
C ASN A 127 9.87 18.90 -2.22
N THR A 128 9.41 18.26 -3.31
CA THR A 128 10.30 17.73 -4.36
C THR A 128 10.59 18.79 -5.42
N PRO A 129 11.64 18.61 -6.26
CA PRO A 129 11.95 19.52 -7.35
C PRO A 129 11.07 19.35 -8.60
N HIS A 130 10.16 18.36 -8.61
CA HIS A 130 9.27 18.05 -9.72
C HIS A 130 7.80 18.23 -9.30
N PRO A 131 6.88 18.59 -10.21
CA PRO A 131 5.46 18.58 -9.89
C PRO A 131 5.03 17.20 -9.41
N ALA A 132 4.09 17.13 -8.47
CA ALA A 132 3.55 15.89 -7.93
C ALA A 132 2.10 16.08 -7.49
N SER A 133 1.34 15.00 -7.40
CA SER A 133 -0.05 15.01 -6.97
C SER A 133 -0.33 13.90 -5.97
N MET A 134 -1.61 13.73 -5.60
CA MET A 134 -2.10 12.54 -4.89
C MET A 134 -3.41 12.10 -5.53
N HIS A 135 -3.35 11.01 -6.31
CA HIS A 135 -4.51 10.36 -6.92
C HIS A 135 -4.93 9.14 -6.10
N PRO A 136 -6.17 9.07 -5.58
CA PRO A 136 -6.63 7.95 -4.78
C PRO A 136 -7.41 6.94 -5.62
N HIS A 137 -7.23 5.66 -5.36
CA HIS A 137 -8.10 4.62 -5.87
C HIS A 137 -9.28 4.37 -4.93
N GLY A 138 -10.40 3.89 -5.47
CA GLY A 138 -11.55 3.32 -4.76
C GLY A 138 -12.45 4.29 -4.00
N VAL A 139 -11.95 5.40 -3.51
CA VAL A 139 -12.72 6.44 -2.83
C VAL A 139 -13.43 7.36 -3.84
N PHE A 140 -14.23 8.30 -3.35
CA PHE A 140 -14.93 9.27 -4.19
C PHE A 140 -14.18 10.61 -4.17
N TYR A 141 -14.21 11.33 -5.28
CA TYR A 141 -13.59 12.66 -5.40
C TYR A 141 -14.29 13.52 -6.45
N ALA A 142 -14.19 14.84 -6.28
CA ALA A 142 -14.48 15.82 -7.32
C ALA A 142 -13.22 16.03 -8.19
N LYS A 143 -13.35 16.69 -9.33
CA LYS A 143 -12.21 16.98 -10.22
C LYS A 143 -11.09 17.72 -9.50
N SER A 144 -11.37 18.69 -8.67
CA SER A 144 -10.39 19.39 -7.83
C SER A 144 -9.73 18.55 -6.73
N SER A 145 -9.93 17.24 -6.72
CA SER A 145 -9.34 16.29 -5.76
C SER A 145 -9.05 14.93 -6.41
N GLU A 146 -8.94 14.88 -7.75
CA GLU A 146 -8.58 13.70 -8.53
C GLU A 146 -7.07 13.49 -8.53
N GLY A 147 -6.30 14.57 -8.70
CA GLY A 147 -4.84 14.54 -8.71
C GLY A 147 -4.24 13.84 -9.92
N ALA A 148 -4.88 13.89 -11.10
CA ALA A 148 -4.46 13.17 -12.29
C ALA A 148 -4.40 14.10 -13.51
N LEU A 149 -3.21 14.29 -14.07
CA LEU A 149 -2.97 15.17 -15.21
C LEU A 149 -3.28 14.48 -16.53
N TYR A 150 -4.35 14.88 -17.21
CA TYR A 150 -4.72 14.44 -18.56
C TYR A 150 -5.67 15.43 -19.24
N ALA A 151 -5.99 15.22 -20.52
CA ALA A 151 -6.82 16.13 -21.32
C ALA A 151 -8.32 15.90 -21.05
N ASP A 152 -8.83 16.41 -19.94
CA ASP A 152 -10.24 16.32 -19.51
C ASP A 152 -11.02 17.64 -19.63
N SER A 153 -10.38 18.67 -20.18
CA SER A 153 -10.92 20.03 -20.33
C SER A 153 -11.18 20.79 -19.02
N THR A 154 -10.64 20.32 -17.90
CA THR A 154 -10.68 21.07 -16.63
C THR A 154 -9.77 22.30 -16.68
N THR A 155 -10.12 23.33 -15.88
CA THR A 155 -9.36 24.57 -15.77
C THR A 155 -9.54 25.17 -14.38
N GLY A 156 -8.63 26.08 -13.96
CA GLY A 156 -8.71 26.74 -12.67
C GLY A 156 -8.62 25.74 -11.51
N ALA A 157 -9.48 25.87 -10.53
CA ALA A 157 -9.45 25.06 -9.31
C ALA A 157 -9.63 23.55 -9.55
N ASP A 158 -10.26 23.15 -10.65
CA ASP A 158 -10.44 21.73 -11.03
C ASP A 158 -9.22 21.14 -11.76
N HIS A 159 -8.12 21.89 -11.85
CA HIS A 159 -6.86 21.49 -12.51
C HIS A 159 -5.63 21.77 -11.62
N GLU A 160 -5.79 22.53 -10.53
CA GLU A 160 -4.67 22.89 -9.64
C GLU A 160 -4.12 21.70 -8.83
N ASP A 161 -4.91 20.63 -8.68
CA ASP A 161 -4.56 19.42 -7.95
C ASP A 161 -3.74 18.42 -8.78
N ASP A 162 -3.80 18.50 -10.13
CA ASP A 162 -3.19 17.53 -11.03
C ASP A 162 -1.68 17.56 -11.03
N ALA A 163 -1.07 18.72 -10.75
CA ALA A 163 0.37 18.93 -10.80
C ALA A 163 0.80 20.02 -9.80
N VAL A 164 0.77 19.73 -8.52
CA VAL A 164 1.19 20.67 -7.48
C VAL A 164 2.67 20.99 -7.65
N PRO A 165 3.02 22.26 -7.89
CA PRO A 165 4.41 22.63 -8.20
C PRO A 165 5.33 22.48 -6.99
N PRO A 166 6.67 22.46 -7.18
CA PRO A 166 7.65 22.50 -6.10
C PRO A 166 7.37 23.60 -5.08
N GLY A 167 7.30 23.25 -3.79
CA GLY A 167 6.93 24.15 -2.69
C GLY A 167 5.44 24.47 -2.57
N GLY A 168 4.61 24.00 -3.54
CA GLY A 168 3.17 24.19 -3.53
C GLY A 168 2.44 23.32 -2.52
N THR A 169 1.17 23.67 -2.27
CA THR A 169 0.26 22.92 -1.40
C THR A 169 -1.09 22.77 -2.06
N HIS A 170 -1.76 21.64 -1.81
CA HIS A 170 -3.15 21.42 -2.21
C HIS A 170 -3.92 20.69 -1.10
N VAL A 171 -5.24 20.76 -1.11
CA VAL A 171 -6.10 20.05 -0.14
C VAL A 171 -7.02 19.10 -0.89
N TYR A 172 -6.71 17.81 -0.86
CA TYR A 172 -7.56 16.77 -1.38
C TYR A 172 -8.67 16.40 -0.39
N VAL A 173 -9.89 16.19 -0.89
CA VAL A 173 -11.05 15.80 -0.09
C VAL A 173 -11.71 14.59 -0.74
N TRP A 174 -11.63 13.44 -0.06
CA TRP A 174 -12.09 12.16 -0.57
C TRP A 174 -13.19 11.56 0.32
N PRO A 175 -14.47 11.73 -0.04
CA PRO A 175 -15.56 10.99 0.60
C PRO A 175 -15.40 9.48 0.43
N VAL A 176 -15.79 8.72 1.46
CA VAL A 176 -15.68 7.26 1.50
C VAL A 176 -17.11 6.65 1.53
N PRO A 177 -17.80 6.57 0.38
CA PRO A 177 -19.14 5.99 0.30
C PRO A 177 -19.12 4.46 0.49
N GLU A 178 -20.30 3.83 0.57
CA GLU A 178 -20.45 2.38 0.70
C GLU A 178 -19.63 1.60 -0.33
N ARG A 179 -19.58 2.06 -1.59
CA ARG A 179 -18.82 1.40 -2.67
C ARG A 179 -17.31 1.45 -2.50
N ALA A 180 -16.78 2.34 -1.64
CA ALA A 180 -15.36 2.41 -1.33
C ALA A 180 -14.93 1.41 -0.25
N GLY A 181 -15.90 0.89 0.48
CA GLY A 181 -15.69 -0.13 1.51
C GLY A 181 -15.94 -1.54 1.01
N PRO A 182 -15.85 -2.52 1.93
CA PRO A 182 -16.11 -3.93 1.62
C PRO A 182 -17.51 -4.18 1.08
N GLY A 183 -17.60 -4.94 -0.01
CA GLY A 183 -18.84 -5.48 -0.56
C GLY A 183 -19.28 -6.78 0.15
N PRO A 184 -20.40 -7.39 -0.28
CA PRO A 184 -20.94 -8.59 0.39
C PRO A 184 -20.04 -9.83 0.39
N GLY A 185 -19.08 -9.88 -0.52
CA GLY A 185 -18.11 -10.99 -0.66
C GLY A 185 -16.77 -10.72 -0.01
N ASP A 186 -16.49 -9.48 0.36
CA ASP A 186 -15.21 -9.06 0.88
C ASP A 186 -15.07 -9.30 2.39
N GLU A 187 -13.85 -9.18 2.88
CA GLU A 187 -13.53 -9.16 4.29
C GLU A 187 -14.03 -7.84 4.93
N SER A 188 -13.94 -7.69 6.26
CA SER A 188 -14.45 -6.51 6.97
C SER A 188 -13.76 -5.18 6.64
N SER A 189 -12.62 -5.24 5.95
CA SER A 189 -11.85 -4.09 5.46
C SER A 189 -11.14 -4.44 4.17
N VAL A 190 -11.00 -3.46 3.28
CA VAL A 190 -10.32 -3.56 1.99
C VAL A 190 -9.25 -2.51 1.88
N MET A 191 -8.26 -2.77 1.03
CA MET A 191 -7.22 -1.80 0.72
C MET A 191 -7.43 -1.21 -0.67
N TRP A 192 -7.13 0.07 -0.76
CA TRP A 192 -6.89 0.85 -1.96
C TRP A 192 -5.48 1.44 -1.88
N MET A 193 -5.05 2.12 -2.92
CA MET A 193 -3.80 2.86 -2.93
C MET A 193 -4.03 4.32 -3.27
N TYR A 194 -3.02 5.15 -3.04
CA TYR A 194 -2.87 6.47 -3.61
C TYR A 194 -1.47 6.63 -4.17
N HIS A 195 -1.32 7.36 -5.24
CA HIS A 195 -0.02 7.63 -5.87
C HIS A 195 -0.01 8.99 -6.56
N SER A 196 1.15 9.47 -6.98
CA SER A 196 1.22 10.64 -7.83
C SER A 196 0.89 10.27 -9.28
N HIS A 197 0.04 11.05 -9.92
CA HIS A 197 -0.41 10.84 -11.29
C HIS A 197 -0.16 12.07 -12.18
N THR A 198 0.79 12.91 -11.81
CA THR A 198 1.26 14.02 -12.67
C THR A 198 2.05 13.46 -13.86
N ASN A 199 2.91 12.48 -13.58
CA ASN A 199 3.55 11.60 -14.56
C ASN A 199 3.64 10.21 -13.92
N ASP A 200 2.64 9.39 -14.15
CA ASP A 200 2.37 8.18 -13.38
C ASP A 200 3.59 7.26 -13.23
N GLU A 201 4.24 6.90 -14.34
CA GLU A 201 5.41 6.01 -14.33
C GLU A 201 6.56 6.63 -13.53
N ARG A 202 6.99 7.84 -13.87
CA ARG A 202 8.14 8.51 -13.22
C ARG A 202 7.91 8.80 -11.75
N ASP A 203 6.67 9.13 -11.39
CA ASP A 203 6.29 9.50 -10.03
C ASP A 203 6.28 8.27 -9.12
N VAL A 204 5.73 7.14 -9.62
CA VAL A 204 5.73 5.86 -8.89
C VAL A 204 7.13 5.26 -8.83
N ASP A 205 7.89 5.31 -9.92
CA ASP A 205 9.30 4.90 -9.93
C ASP A 205 10.17 5.77 -9.02
N ALA A 206 9.81 7.03 -8.83
CA ALA A 206 10.44 7.86 -7.79
C ALA A 206 10.08 7.42 -6.37
N GLY A 207 8.93 6.73 -6.14
CA GLY A 207 8.50 6.21 -4.85
C GLY A 207 7.20 6.82 -4.29
N LEU A 208 6.47 7.60 -5.10
CA LEU A 208 5.26 8.32 -4.66
C LEU A 208 4.02 7.42 -4.71
N VAL A 209 3.93 6.49 -3.77
CA VAL A 209 2.82 5.54 -3.61
C VAL A 209 2.56 5.23 -2.13
N GLY A 210 1.30 4.95 -1.77
CA GLY A 210 0.93 4.58 -0.41
C GLY A 210 -0.44 3.91 -0.29
N PRO A 211 -0.76 3.28 0.84
CA PRO A 211 -1.99 2.52 1.06
C PRO A 211 -3.13 3.35 1.67
N ILE A 212 -4.36 3.02 1.27
CA ILE A 212 -5.61 3.43 1.94
C ILE A 212 -6.30 2.17 2.44
N ILE A 213 -6.68 2.08 3.71
CA ILE A 213 -7.52 1.00 4.22
C ILE A 213 -8.89 1.55 4.60
N VAL A 214 -9.94 0.93 4.04
CA VAL A 214 -11.33 1.26 4.34
C VAL A 214 -11.99 0.09 5.07
N THR A 215 -12.49 0.35 6.28
CA THR A 215 -13.19 -0.63 7.11
C THR A 215 -14.70 -0.41 7.01
N ALA A 216 -15.47 -1.50 6.91
CA ALA A 216 -16.92 -1.46 6.97
C ALA A 216 -17.38 -0.82 8.30
N ARG A 217 -18.38 0.06 8.26
CA ARG A 217 -18.83 0.81 9.43
C ARG A 217 -19.25 -0.06 10.60
N SER A 218 -19.94 -1.15 10.34
CA SER A 218 -20.37 -2.11 11.36
C SER A 218 -19.22 -2.87 12.02
N ALA A 219 -18.10 -3.05 11.30
CA ALA A 219 -16.94 -3.80 11.72
C ALA A 219 -15.81 -2.94 12.30
N ALA A 220 -15.91 -1.61 12.22
CA ALA A 220 -14.85 -0.70 12.66
C ALA A 220 -14.81 -0.49 14.17
N ARG A 221 -13.60 -0.45 14.76
CA ARG A 221 -13.32 0.14 16.06
C ARG A 221 -13.36 1.67 15.99
N PRO A 222 -13.34 2.40 17.12
CA PRO A 222 -13.34 3.87 17.11
C PRO A 222 -12.16 4.50 16.35
N ASP A 223 -11.02 3.85 16.29
CA ASP A 223 -9.83 4.28 15.55
C ASP A 223 -9.90 3.95 14.03
N GLY A 224 -10.88 3.14 13.63
CA GLY A 224 -11.10 2.70 12.25
C GLY A 224 -10.50 1.33 11.94
N THR A 225 -9.82 0.68 12.89
CA THR A 225 -9.30 -0.69 12.68
C THR A 225 -10.44 -1.71 12.69
N PRO A 226 -10.33 -2.82 11.94
CA PRO A 226 -11.35 -3.86 11.91
C PRO A 226 -11.39 -4.67 13.22
N LYS A 227 -12.59 -4.96 13.75
CA LYS A 227 -12.80 -5.68 15.02
C LYS A 227 -12.38 -7.15 14.96
N ASP A 228 -12.44 -7.75 13.79
CA ASP A 228 -12.16 -9.16 13.52
C ASP A 228 -10.69 -9.44 13.17
N VAL A 229 -9.83 -8.42 13.25
CA VAL A 229 -8.39 -8.52 12.95
C VAL A 229 -7.58 -8.14 14.18
N ASP A 230 -6.54 -8.91 14.47
CA ASP A 230 -5.59 -8.67 15.56
C ASP A 230 -4.29 -8.04 15.05
N ARG A 231 -3.92 -8.32 13.81
CA ARG A 231 -2.72 -7.79 13.14
C ARG A 231 -3.02 -7.49 11.67
N GLU A 232 -2.62 -6.32 11.21
CA GLU A 232 -2.71 -5.89 9.81
C GLU A 232 -1.29 -5.76 9.24
N LEU A 233 -1.07 -6.24 8.02
CA LEU A 233 0.19 -6.15 7.29
C LEU A 233 -0.09 -5.65 5.87
N VAL A 234 0.65 -4.64 5.42
CA VAL A 234 0.57 -4.10 4.06
C VAL A 234 1.87 -4.41 3.34
N VAL A 235 1.79 -5.11 2.22
CA VAL A 235 2.97 -5.41 1.40
C VAL A 235 2.70 -5.05 -0.06
N ALA A 236 3.53 -4.15 -0.58
CA ALA A 236 3.62 -3.83 -1.99
C ALA A 236 4.68 -4.72 -2.64
N PHE A 237 4.30 -5.39 -3.71
CA PHE A 237 5.19 -5.99 -4.69
C PHE A 237 5.45 -4.90 -5.72
N ALA A 238 6.63 -4.30 -5.64
CA ALA A 238 6.93 -3.06 -6.33
C ALA A 238 8.18 -3.21 -7.19
N GLU A 239 7.97 -3.09 -8.49
CA GLU A 239 9.04 -2.84 -9.45
C GLU A 239 9.32 -1.34 -9.43
N PHE A 240 10.55 -0.95 -9.15
CA PHE A 240 11.01 0.41 -9.35
C PHE A 240 12.05 0.42 -10.47
N ASP A 241 11.68 0.94 -11.64
CA ASP A 241 12.63 1.22 -12.70
C ASP A 241 13.33 2.55 -12.44
N GLU A 242 14.48 2.48 -11.80
CA GLU A 242 15.28 3.67 -11.50
C GLU A 242 15.77 4.39 -12.76
N SER A 243 15.73 3.74 -13.93
CA SER A 243 16.06 4.37 -15.22
C SER A 243 14.95 5.32 -15.68
N GLN A 244 13.72 5.10 -15.25
CA GLN A 244 12.58 5.98 -15.54
C GLN A 244 12.38 7.05 -14.46
N SER A 245 12.97 6.89 -13.27
CA SER A 245 12.84 7.83 -12.17
C SER A 245 13.33 9.24 -12.55
N TRP A 246 12.65 10.27 -12.04
CA TRP A 246 13.10 11.68 -12.14
C TRP A 246 14.54 11.89 -11.66
N TYR A 247 15.03 11.01 -10.79
CA TYR A 247 16.31 11.17 -10.09
C TYR A 247 17.47 10.42 -10.74
N LEU A 248 17.29 9.73 -11.89
CA LEU A 248 18.37 8.96 -12.53
C LEU A 248 19.64 9.76 -12.69
N GLY A 249 19.58 10.95 -13.29
CA GLY A 249 20.78 11.77 -13.51
C GLY A 249 21.47 12.19 -12.21
N GLU A 250 20.72 12.45 -11.15
CA GLU A 250 21.27 12.76 -9.82
C GLU A 250 21.86 11.53 -9.15
N ASN A 251 21.19 10.36 -9.28
CA ASN A 251 21.67 9.09 -8.76
C ASN A 251 23.00 8.67 -9.38
N ILE A 252 23.14 8.85 -10.69
CA ILE A 252 24.40 8.63 -11.40
C ILE A 252 25.49 9.53 -10.82
N ARG A 253 25.25 10.83 -10.70
CA ARG A 253 26.24 11.79 -10.17
C ARG A 253 26.66 11.49 -8.73
N ARG A 254 25.75 10.98 -7.88
CA ARG A 254 26.02 10.75 -6.46
C ARG A 254 26.63 9.40 -6.17
N TYR A 255 26.15 8.36 -6.85
CA TYR A 255 26.37 6.98 -6.43
C TYR A 255 27.13 6.15 -7.48
N ALA A 256 27.06 6.50 -8.77
CA ALA A 256 27.81 5.77 -9.77
C ALA A 256 29.33 6.01 -9.63
N PRO A 257 30.17 4.99 -9.85
CA PRO A 257 31.61 5.14 -9.93
C PRO A 257 32.00 6.16 -11.00
N LYS A 258 33.17 6.82 -10.85
CA LYS A 258 33.64 7.83 -11.80
C LYS A 258 33.83 7.30 -13.22
N GLU A 259 34.12 6.02 -13.35
CA GLU A 259 34.29 5.29 -14.61
C GLU A 259 32.97 4.94 -15.28
N HIS A 260 31.87 5.18 -14.56
CA HIS A 260 30.53 4.88 -15.04
C HIS A 260 30.12 5.89 -16.10
N ILE A 261 30.06 5.48 -17.36
CA ILE A 261 29.64 6.31 -18.47
C ILE A 261 28.18 6.02 -18.73
N VAL A 262 27.29 6.92 -18.30
CA VAL A 262 25.86 6.85 -18.63
C VAL A 262 25.54 7.99 -19.57
N ASN A 263 25.39 7.71 -20.84
CA ASN A 263 25.07 8.69 -21.87
C ASN A 263 23.60 8.67 -22.30
N ASP A 264 22.84 7.66 -21.87
CA ASP A 264 21.44 7.48 -22.28
C ASP A 264 20.55 7.19 -21.07
N PRO A 265 19.65 8.12 -20.70
CA PRO A 265 18.71 7.91 -19.58
C PRO A 265 17.63 6.83 -19.85
N PHE A 266 17.53 6.37 -21.09
CA PHE A 266 16.52 5.37 -21.47
C PHE A 266 17.12 4.00 -21.84
N GLY A 267 18.42 3.79 -21.64
CA GLY A 267 19.08 2.52 -21.91
C GLY A 267 19.16 2.12 -23.39
N GLN A 268 19.03 3.08 -24.31
CA GLN A 268 18.99 2.83 -25.76
C GLN A 268 20.35 2.95 -26.43
N ASP A 269 21.32 3.62 -25.81
CA ASP A 269 22.68 3.76 -26.37
C ASP A 269 23.65 2.71 -25.82
N ALA A 270 24.50 2.17 -26.68
CA ALA A 270 25.53 1.22 -26.31
C ALA A 270 26.54 1.85 -25.36
N GLY A 271 26.41 1.64 -24.08
CA GLY A 271 27.25 2.20 -23.01
C GLY A 271 26.49 2.50 -21.73
N VAL A 272 25.16 2.40 -21.77
CA VAL A 272 24.37 2.44 -20.55
C VAL A 272 24.46 1.05 -19.88
N PRO A 273 24.77 0.98 -18.58
CA PRO A 273 24.69 -0.23 -17.82
C PRO A 273 23.30 -0.82 -17.96
N HIS A 274 23.23 -2.09 -18.15
CA HIS A 274 22.01 -2.85 -18.33
C HIS A 274 20.83 -2.26 -17.56
N PRO A 275 19.72 -1.90 -18.22
CA PRO A 275 18.54 -1.36 -17.54
C PRO A 275 18.07 -2.28 -16.42
N GLU A 276 18.29 -3.57 -16.55
CA GLU A 276 17.99 -4.59 -15.54
C GLU A 276 18.65 -4.35 -14.19
N GLY A 277 19.88 -3.80 -14.11
CA GLY A 277 20.54 -3.45 -12.85
C GLY A 277 19.85 -2.28 -12.13
N ASN A 278 19.05 -1.48 -12.82
CA ASN A 278 18.23 -0.42 -12.27
C ASN A 278 16.79 -0.86 -11.95
N PHE A 279 16.35 -2.05 -12.36
CA PHE A 279 15.11 -2.64 -11.89
C PHE A 279 15.28 -3.15 -10.47
N LYS A 280 14.43 -2.69 -9.57
CA LYS A 280 14.43 -3.06 -8.16
C LYS A 280 13.15 -3.82 -7.84
N GLU A 281 13.23 -5.15 -7.88
CA GLU A 281 12.14 -6.08 -7.58
C GLU A 281 11.91 -6.20 -6.07
N THR A 282 11.12 -5.32 -5.51
CA THR A 282 11.09 -5.07 -4.07
C THR A 282 9.79 -5.51 -3.40
N MET A 283 9.91 -5.75 -2.10
CA MET A 283 8.76 -5.77 -1.19
C MET A 283 8.85 -4.53 -0.27
N ASN A 284 7.91 -3.60 -0.40
CA ASN A 284 7.89 -2.30 0.31
C ASN A 284 9.21 -1.52 0.19
N GLY A 285 9.88 -1.62 -0.97
CA GLY A 285 11.16 -0.95 -1.22
C GLY A 285 12.37 -1.65 -0.60
N TYR A 286 12.26 -2.91 -0.22
CA TYR A 286 13.38 -3.73 0.27
C TYR A 286 13.61 -4.97 -0.59
N LEU A 287 14.86 -5.40 -0.64
CA LEU A 287 15.35 -6.55 -1.38
C LEU A 287 15.90 -7.62 -0.42
N TYR A 288 15.93 -8.88 -0.86
CA TYR A 288 16.68 -9.97 -0.24
C TYR A 288 16.50 -10.15 1.28
N GLY A 289 15.25 -10.02 1.77
CA GLY A 289 14.91 -10.25 3.18
C GLY A 289 15.08 -9.03 4.08
N HIS A 290 15.44 -7.87 3.58
CA HIS A 290 15.63 -6.67 4.39
C HIS A 290 14.31 -6.02 4.86
N LEU A 291 13.14 -6.45 4.38
CA LEU A 291 11.85 -5.96 4.85
C LEU A 291 11.62 -6.35 6.32
N PRO A 292 11.54 -5.39 7.26
CA PRO A 292 11.35 -5.67 8.68
C PRO A 292 9.87 -5.85 9.04
N GLY A 293 9.57 -6.27 10.28
CA GLY A 293 8.27 -6.08 10.93
C GLY A 293 7.15 -7.04 10.52
N LEU A 294 7.40 -8.04 9.68
CA LEU A 294 6.42 -9.06 9.33
C LEU A 294 6.31 -10.11 10.47
N THR A 295 5.75 -9.71 11.60
CA THR A 295 5.66 -10.54 12.80
C THR A 295 4.23 -10.77 13.25
N MET A 296 3.93 -11.99 13.70
CA MET A 296 2.64 -12.43 14.19
C MET A 296 2.79 -13.58 15.20
N LYS A 297 1.69 -14.04 15.79
CA LYS A 297 1.66 -15.18 16.73
C LYS A 297 0.68 -16.25 16.25
N VAL A 298 0.96 -17.50 16.60
CA VAL A 298 0.04 -18.62 16.35
C VAL A 298 -1.36 -18.29 16.89
N GLY A 299 -2.36 -18.44 16.02
CA GLY A 299 -3.77 -18.22 16.33
C GLY A 299 -4.25 -16.76 16.26
N GLN A 300 -3.38 -15.79 15.95
CA GLN A 300 -3.82 -14.42 15.65
C GLN A 300 -4.62 -14.38 14.35
N ARG A 301 -5.59 -13.48 14.28
CA ARG A 301 -6.28 -13.15 13.02
C ARG A 301 -5.48 -12.06 12.31
N VAL A 302 -4.71 -12.46 11.29
CA VAL A 302 -3.80 -11.59 10.55
C VAL A 302 -4.42 -11.28 9.20
N ARG A 303 -4.52 -10.00 8.85
CA ARG A 303 -4.96 -9.56 7.53
C ARG A 303 -3.78 -8.97 6.77
N TRP A 304 -3.50 -9.58 5.62
CA TRP A 304 -2.53 -9.10 4.65
C TRP A 304 -3.27 -8.29 3.58
N TYR A 305 -2.78 -7.11 3.33
CA TYR A 305 -3.18 -6.27 2.21
C TYR A 305 -2.02 -6.23 1.25
N LEU A 306 -2.22 -6.80 0.07
CA LEU A 306 -1.21 -6.90 -0.97
C LEU A 306 -1.54 -5.91 -2.08
N MET A 307 -0.55 -5.21 -2.60
CA MET A 307 -0.67 -4.34 -3.76
C MET A 307 0.53 -4.53 -4.68
N ALA A 308 0.32 -4.32 -5.99
CA ALA A 308 1.39 -4.11 -6.96
C ALA A 308 1.45 -2.65 -7.35
N THR A 309 2.64 -2.17 -7.70
CA THR A 309 2.82 -0.84 -8.30
C THR A 309 2.65 -0.89 -9.82
N THR A 310 2.90 0.22 -10.51
CA THR A 310 3.08 0.25 -11.96
C THR A 310 4.20 -0.70 -12.35
N GLY A 311 4.12 -1.29 -13.52
CA GLY A 311 5.10 -2.25 -14.03
C GLY A 311 4.53 -3.02 -15.20
N PHE A 312 5.36 -3.82 -15.84
CA PHE A 312 4.95 -4.62 -17.00
C PHE A 312 4.53 -6.04 -16.61
N GLU A 313 4.83 -6.46 -15.38
CA GLU A 313 4.67 -7.84 -14.96
C GLU A 313 3.63 -7.99 -13.85
N PHE A 314 3.10 -9.20 -13.73
CA PHE A 314 2.25 -9.61 -12.62
C PHE A 314 3.09 -10.22 -11.51
N HIS A 315 2.56 -10.24 -10.29
CA HIS A 315 3.23 -10.88 -9.16
C HIS A 315 2.42 -12.09 -8.67
N ALA A 316 3.13 -13.01 -8.03
CA ALA A 316 2.57 -14.20 -7.42
C ALA A 316 3.05 -14.31 -5.96
N PRO A 317 2.51 -13.50 -5.04
CA PRO A 317 2.79 -13.59 -3.60
C PRO A 317 2.58 -15.00 -3.08
N HIS A 318 3.60 -15.59 -2.45
CA HIS A 318 3.58 -16.94 -1.89
C HIS A 318 4.05 -16.98 -0.44
N TRP A 319 3.25 -17.59 0.43
CA TRP A 319 3.56 -17.82 1.85
C TRP A 319 4.04 -19.25 2.09
N HIS A 320 5.28 -19.43 2.58
CA HIS A 320 5.73 -20.70 3.07
C HIS A 320 5.10 -21.04 4.42
N GLY A 321 4.86 -22.29 4.69
CA GLY A 321 4.51 -22.83 6.01
C GLY A 321 3.11 -22.53 6.54
N ASN A 322 2.41 -21.55 5.97
CA ASN A 322 1.03 -21.18 6.36
C ASN A 322 0.18 -20.93 5.11
N SER A 323 -1.13 -20.91 5.28
CA SER A 323 -2.06 -20.61 4.19
C SER A 323 -2.97 -19.44 4.54
N VAL A 324 -3.53 -18.82 3.51
CA VAL A 324 -4.43 -17.68 3.60
C VAL A 324 -5.81 -18.00 3.05
N LEU A 325 -6.79 -17.15 3.36
CA LEU A 325 -8.08 -17.12 2.69
C LEU A 325 -8.12 -15.86 1.81
N ILE A 326 -8.37 -16.05 0.52
CA ILE A 326 -8.58 -14.97 -0.45
C ILE A 326 -9.96 -15.21 -1.04
N ASN A 327 -10.86 -14.24 -0.93
CA ASN A 327 -12.26 -14.41 -1.35
C ASN A 327 -12.90 -15.70 -0.75
N ARG A 328 -12.57 -15.99 0.51
CA ARG A 328 -13.02 -17.20 1.26
C ARG A 328 -12.51 -18.53 0.70
N MET A 329 -11.58 -18.51 -0.24
CA MET A 329 -10.93 -19.72 -0.75
C MET A 329 -9.53 -19.84 -0.16
N ARG A 330 -9.16 -21.07 0.23
CA ARG A 330 -7.84 -21.36 0.76
C ARG A 330 -6.81 -21.32 -0.35
N ALA A 331 -5.73 -20.58 -0.10
CA ALA A 331 -4.60 -20.44 -1.00
C ALA A 331 -3.29 -20.32 -0.20
N ASP A 332 -2.17 -20.48 -0.86
CA ASP A 332 -0.84 -20.13 -0.39
C ASP A 332 -0.09 -19.26 -1.41
N VAL A 333 -0.72 -19.07 -2.58
CA VAL A 333 -0.28 -18.14 -3.63
C VAL A 333 -1.44 -17.25 -4.04
N ALA A 334 -1.19 -15.95 -4.17
CA ALA A 334 -2.13 -14.98 -4.73
C ALA A 334 -1.72 -14.58 -6.16
N GLY A 335 -2.69 -14.20 -6.99
CA GLY A 335 -2.43 -13.48 -8.24
C GLY A 335 -2.55 -11.97 -8.00
N LEU A 336 -1.58 -11.21 -8.47
CA LEU A 336 -1.53 -9.76 -8.28
C LEU A 336 -1.12 -9.08 -9.60
N LEU A 337 -2.08 -8.39 -10.22
CA LEU A 337 -1.85 -7.64 -11.46
C LEU A 337 -1.25 -6.26 -11.16
N PRO A 338 -0.58 -5.61 -12.12
CA PRO A 338 -0.15 -4.22 -11.97
C PRO A 338 -1.28 -3.32 -11.46
N MET A 339 -1.00 -2.47 -10.48
CA MET A 339 -1.95 -1.60 -9.76
C MET A 339 -3.13 -2.36 -9.12
N GLY A 340 -3.03 -3.69 -9.03
CA GLY A 340 -4.03 -4.54 -8.37
C GLY A 340 -3.82 -4.59 -6.85
N MET A 341 -4.91 -4.90 -6.14
CA MET A 341 -4.92 -5.07 -4.68
C MET A 341 -5.66 -6.33 -4.29
N VAL A 342 -5.13 -7.04 -3.31
CA VAL A 342 -5.72 -8.29 -2.77
C VAL A 342 -5.71 -8.24 -1.25
N THR A 343 -6.83 -8.60 -0.64
CA THR A 343 -6.93 -8.84 0.81
C THR A 343 -6.87 -10.34 1.08
N ALA A 344 -6.01 -10.75 2.02
CA ALA A 344 -5.83 -12.16 2.38
C ALA A 344 -5.81 -12.32 3.91
N ASP A 345 -6.68 -13.17 4.44
CA ASP A 345 -6.75 -13.45 5.88
C ASP A 345 -5.98 -14.72 6.23
N MET A 346 -5.15 -14.63 7.26
CA MET A 346 -4.35 -15.74 7.78
C MET A 346 -4.65 -15.94 9.27
N THR A 347 -4.82 -17.19 9.66
CA THR A 347 -4.70 -17.60 11.06
C THR A 347 -3.51 -18.55 11.14
N PRO A 348 -2.30 -18.04 11.45
CA PRO A 348 -1.11 -18.86 11.43
C PRO A 348 -1.20 -19.97 12.49
N ASP A 349 -0.85 -21.17 12.09
CA ASP A 349 -0.87 -22.39 12.94
C ASP A 349 0.49 -23.08 13.02
N ASN A 350 1.43 -22.65 12.19
CA ASN A 350 2.78 -23.21 12.08
C ASN A 350 3.83 -22.17 12.53
N PRO A 351 4.38 -22.28 13.76
CA PRO A 351 5.38 -21.34 14.26
C PRO A 351 6.72 -21.51 13.54
N GLY A 352 7.45 -20.41 13.38
CA GLY A 352 8.77 -20.42 12.72
C GLY A 352 9.06 -19.11 11.99
N ILE A 353 10.21 -19.10 11.31
CA ILE A 353 10.59 -18.06 10.36
C ILE A 353 10.38 -18.63 8.97
N TRP A 354 9.54 -17.97 8.19
CA TRP A 354 9.08 -18.47 6.91
C TRP A 354 9.39 -17.49 5.79
N LEU A 355 9.65 -18.02 4.60
CA LEU A 355 9.82 -17.22 3.40
C LEU A 355 8.47 -16.70 2.90
N PHE A 356 8.43 -15.43 2.52
CA PHE A 356 7.36 -14.77 1.78
C PHE A 356 7.98 -14.11 0.54
N HIS A 357 7.52 -14.44 -0.66
CA HIS A 357 8.18 -14.01 -1.89
C HIS A 357 7.24 -13.97 -3.09
N CYS A 358 7.66 -13.30 -4.16
CA CYS A 358 7.04 -13.46 -5.46
C CYS A 358 7.47 -14.80 -6.09
N HIS A 359 6.52 -15.56 -6.63
CA HIS A 359 6.79 -16.85 -7.29
C HIS A 359 7.10 -16.72 -8.79
N VAL A 360 7.14 -15.48 -9.33
CA VAL A 360 7.68 -15.18 -10.64
C VAL A 360 9.20 -15.31 -10.56
N GLY A 361 9.78 -16.18 -11.40
CA GLY A 361 11.19 -16.61 -11.26
C GLY A 361 12.21 -15.46 -11.26
N PRO A 362 12.18 -14.53 -12.24
CA PRO A 362 13.06 -13.38 -12.25
C PRO A 362 12.95 -12.51 -11.00
N HIS A 363 11.72 -12.19 -10.55
CA HIS A 363 11.49 -11.35 -9.36
C HIS A 363 12.08 -11.98 -8.09
N LEU A 364 11.89 -13.31 -7.94
CA LEU A 364 12.50 -14.06 -6.85
C LEU A 364 14.02 -13.92 -6.84
N LEU A 365 14.64 -14.14 -8.01
CA LEU A 365 16.10 -14.07 -8.16
C LEU A 365 16.66 -12.66 -7.93
N MET A 366 15.90 -11.62 -8.33
CA MET A 366 16.30 -10.22 -8.20
C MET A 366 15.96 -9.61 -6.83
N GLY A 367 15.39 -10.40 -5.89
CA GLY A 367 15.31 -10.01 -4.49
C GLY A 367 13.93 -9.72 -3.92
N MET A 368 12.84 -9.99 -4.67
CA MET A 368 11.45 -9.83 -4.18
C MET A 368 11.11 -10.94 -3.17
N GLN A 369 11.79 -10.89 -2.02
CA GLN A 369 11.78 -11.88 -0.95
C GLN A 369 11.80 -11.20 0.42
N ALA A 370 11.03 -11.73 1.36
CA ALA A 370 11.01 -11.30 2.75
C ALA A 370 10.91 -12.51 3.70
N LEU A 371 11.25 -12.30 4.95
CA LEU A 371 11.01 -13.28 6.01
C LEU A 371 9.85 -12.81 6.88
N TYR A 372 8.92 -13.71 7.20
CA TYR A 372 7.90 -13.45 8.20
C TYR A 372 8.03 -14.42 9.37
N HIS A 373 7.78 -13.90 10.58
CA HIS A 373 7.97 -14.65 11.81
C HIS A 373 6.64 -14.93 12.49
N VAL A 374 6.35 -16.21 12.69
CA VAL A 374 5.22 -16.69 13.50
C VAL A 374 5.76 -17.15 14.85
N ALA A 375 5.55 -16.35 15.89
CA ALA A 375 5.92 -16.70 17.25
C ALA A 375 4.93 -17.75 17.82
N PRO A 376 5.37 -18.66 18.69
CA PRO A 376 4.46 -19.50 19.48
C PRO A 376 3.42 -18.66 20.24
N ARG A 377 2.35 -19.33 20.72
CA ARG A 377 1.30 -18.68 21.53
C ARG A 377 1.84 -18.08 22.82
#